data_3ad388eaa63f528cd68d122f5a86346a
#
_entry.id   3ad388eaa63f528cd68d122f5a86346a
#
_cell.length_a   1.000
_cell.length_b   1.000
_cell.length_c   1.000
_cell.angle_alpha   90.00
_cell.angle_beta   90.00
_cell.angle_gamma   90.00
#
_symmetry.space_group_name_H-M   'P 1'
#
loop_
_entity.id
_entity.type
_entity.pdbx_description
1 polymer ?
#
loop_
_entity_poly.entity_id
_entity_poly.type
_entity_poly.pdbx_seq_one_letter_code
_entity_poly.pdbx_strand_id
1 'polypeptide(L)'
;YHLFYQYNPYSTRWDAMHWGHWTSEDLLHWDYHETSFAPDEDYETGVFSGTAITDKDGSHLIMYTADYNKAPDYSTDLSEKNGVRRETQCIARGDGSQYQKYEGNPVISEKEFPEEFTIEDFRDPKLWIGKDGKYYAVTVARKKSDNLGAALLFSSENAVEWQYLDMIRENDGNFGGMWEC
;
A
#
# COMPACT_ATOMS: atom_id res chain seq x y z
N TYR A 1 -0.95 5.50 20.70
CA TYR A 1 -0.23 4.78 19.63
C TYR A 1 -1.19 3.84 18.94
N HIS A 2 -1.03 3.68 17.63
CA HIS A 2 -1.81 2.77 16.80
C HIS A 2 -0.87 1.78 16.12
N LEU A 3 -1.18 0.49 16.24
CA LEU A 3 -0.48 -0.60 15.58
C LEU A 3 -1.45 -1.29 14.60
N PHE A 4 -1.12 -1.19 13.33
CA PHE A 4 -1.80 -1.97 12.30
C PHE A 4 -0.94 -3.16 11.92
N TYR A 5 -1.58 -4.28 11.60
CA TYR A 5 -0.89 -5.50 11.20
C TYR A 5 -1.69 -6.27 10.18
N GLN A 6 -0.98 -6.96 9.31
CA GLN A 6 -1.59 -7.82 8.32
C GLN A 6 -1.94 -9.19 8.92
N TYR A 7 -3.10 -9.70 8.58
CA TYR A 7 -3.50 -11.05 8.94
C TYR A 7 -4.61 -11.56 8.01
N ASN A 8 -4.76 -12.88 7.95
CA ASN A 8 -5.90 -13.53 7.34
C ASN A 8 -6.85 -14.00 8.47
N PRO A 9 -8.04 -13.39 8.64
CA PRO A 9 -8.95 -13.76 9.72
C PRO A 9 -9.59 -15.15 9.54
N TYR A 10 -9.47 -15.75 8.36
CA TYR A 10 -10.15 -17.00 8.01
C TYR A 10 -9.25 -18.23 8.11
N SER A 11 -7.93 -18.07 8.10
CA SER A 11 -6.99 -19.17 7.97
C SER A 11 -5.59 -18.78 8.47
N THR A 12 -4.78 -19.78 8.80
CA THR A 12 -3.34 -19.61 9.08
C THR A 12 -2.48 -19.58 7.81
N ARG A 13 -3.09 -19.70 6.64
CA ARG A 13 -2.40 -19.58 5.35
C ARG A 13 -2.43 -18.13 4.89
N TRP A 14 -1.42 -17.77 4.11
CA TRP A 14 -1.42 -16.49 3.40
C TRP A 14 -2.55 -16.47 2.37
N ASP A 15 -3.43 -15.49 2.46
CA ASP A 15 -4.58 -15.28 1.57
C ASP A 15 -5.13 -13.87 1.84
N ALA A 16 -6.35 -13.57 1.42
CA ALA A 16 -7.05 -12.29 1.59
C ALA A 16 -6.61 -11.48 2.82
N MET A 17 -5.54 -10.68 2.65
CA MET A 17 -4.96 -9.90 3.75
C MET A 17 -5.88 -8.80 4.21
N HIS A 18 -6.03 -8.69 5.52
CA HIS A 18 -6.77 -7.67 6.24
C HIS A 18 -5.81 -6.87 7.12
N TRP A 19 -6.22 -5.69 7.55
CA TRP A 19 -5.53 -4.94 8.60
C TRP A 19 -6.27 -5.06 9.92
N GLY A 20 -5.65 -5.73 10.89
CA GLY A 20 -6.03 -5.68 12.30
C GLY A 20 -5.49 -4.41 12.94
N HIS A 21 -6.06 -4.04 14.10
CA HIS A 21 -5.75 -2.80 14.78
C HIS A 21 -5.67 -2.99 16.29
N TRP A 22 -4.62 -2.42 16.88
CA TRP A 22 -4.44 -2.28 18.31
C TRP A 22 -4.11 -0.83 18.67
N THR A 23 -4.51 -0.39 19.86
CA THR A 23 -4.10 0.90 20.40
C THR A 23 -3.39 0.74 21.74
N SER A 24 -2.53 1.71 22.06
CA SER A 24 -1.83 1.76 23.34
C SER A 24 -1.56 3.20 23.75
N GLU A 25 -1.58 3.47 25.04
CA GLU A 25 -1.14 4.74 25.60
C GLU A 25 0.37 4.73 25.96
N ASP A 26 0.93 3.54 26.23
CA ASP A 26 2.28 3.38 26.81
C ASP A 26 3.21 2.44 26.04
N LEU A 27 2.77 1.83 24.93
CA LEU A 27 3.46 0.82 24.11
C LEU A 27 3.68 -0.53 24.83
N LEU A 28 3.16 -0.71 26.04
CA LEU A 28 3.28 -1.95 26.82
C LEU A 28 1.93 -2.66 26.94
N HIS A 29 0.87 -1.90 27.14
CA HIS A 29 -0.49 -2.40 27.26
C HIS A 29 -1.27 -2.03 25.99
N TRP A 30 -1.88 -3.02 25.37
CA TRP A 30 -2.54 -2.87 24.06
C TRP A 30 -3.99 -3.30 24.11
N ASP A 31 -4.85 -2.45 23.60
CA ASP A 31 -6.28 -2.71 23.45
C ASP A 31 -6.56 -3.14 22.00
N TYR A 32 -7.24 -4.28 21.86
CA TYR A 32 -7.64 -4.82 20.56
C TYR A 32 -8.87 -4.08 20.03
N HIS A 33 -8.86 -3.78 18.75
CA HIS A 33 -9.98 -3.25 17.98
C HIS A 33 -10.43 -4.22 16.90
N GLU A 34 -11.61 -3.99 16.36
CA GLU A 34 -12.08 -4.72 15.19
C GLU A 34 -11.18 -4.46 13.98
N THR A 35 -11.31 -5.32 12.96
CA THR A 35 -10.59 -5.18 11.69
C THR A 35 -10.82 -3.81 11.07
N SER A 36 -9.75 -3.06 10.82
CA SER A 36 -9.84 -1.72 10.23
C SER A 36 -10.09 -1.76 8.72
N PHE A 37 -9.50 -2.74 8.03
CA PHE A 37 -9.63 -2.91 6.58
C PHE A 37 -9.79 -4.37 6.21
N ALA A 38 -10.77 -4.64 5.37
CA ALA A 38 -10.99 -5.89 4.66
C ALA A 38 -10.87 -5.63 3.14
N PRO A 39 -10.53 -6.63 2.32
CA PRO A 39 -10.56 -6.49 0.86
C PRO A 39 -12.01 -6.62 0.35
N ASP A 40 -12.79 -5.56 0.53
CA ASP A 40 -14.23 -5.48 0.28
C ASP A 40 -14.60 -4.63 -0.95
N GLU A 41 -13.59 -4.17 -1.70
CA GLU A 41 -13.78 -3.36 -2.90
C GLU A 41 -13.40 -4.13 -4.17
N ASP A 42 -13.99 -3.76 -5.29
CA ASP A 42 -13.78 -4.44 -6.59
C ASP A 42 -12.35 -4.34 -7.14
N TYR A 43 -11.56 -3.41 -6.63
CA TYR A 43 -10.17 -3.18 -7.06
C TYR A 43 -9.13 -3.93 -6.22
N GLU A 44 -9.54 -4.72 -5.22
CA GLU A 44 -8.62 -5.42 -4.31
C GLU A 44 -9.11 -6.83 -3.95
N THR A 45 -8.17 -7.74 -3.76
CA THR A 45 -8.37 -9.07 -3.17
C THR A 45 -7.59 -9.22 -1.86
N GLY A 46 -6.74 -8.23 -1.55
CA GLY A 46 -5.98 -8.14 -0.32
C GLY A 46 -5.63 -6.69 -0.01
N VAL A 47 -5.62 -6.33 1.27
CA VAL A 47 -5.14 -5.04 1.77
C VAL A 47 -3.71 -5.24 2.25
N PHE A 48 -2.73 -4.80 1.45
CA PHE A 48 -1.31 -4.98 1.74
C PHE A 48 -0.74 -3.81 2.54
N SER A 49 0.57 -3.85 2.79
CA SER A 49 1.30 -2.90 3.63
C SER A 49 1.12 -1.43 3.22
N GLY A 50 1.31 -0.55 4.17
CA GLY A 50 1.16 0.88 3.97
C GLY A 50 1.61 1.71 5.16
N THR A 51 1.20 2.95 5.21
CA THR A 51 1.57 3.93 6.24
C THR A 51 0.36 4.69 6.75
N ALA A 52 0.32 4.94 8.05
CA ALA A 52 -0.62 5.86 8.69
C ALA A 52 0.11 7.11 9.16
N ILE A 53 -0.50 8.28 8.95
CA ILE A 53 -0.03 9.58 9.47
C ILE A 53 -1.20 10.35 10.10
N THR A 54 -0.88 11.33 10.95
CA THR A 54 -1.85 12.35 11.33
C THR A 54 -1.90 13.39 10.21
N ASP A 55 -3.10 13.60 9.67
CA ASP A 55 -3.33 14.59 8.61
C ASP A 55 -3.39 16.02 9.17
N LYS A 56 -3.42 17.02 8.28
CA LYS A 56 -3.43 18.46 8.60
C LYS A 56 -4.62 18.90 9.44
N ASP A 57 -5.73 18.19 9.36
CA ASP A 57 -6.94 18.43 10.14
C ASP A 57 -6.98 17.65 11.47
N GLY A 58 -5.95 16.87 11.76
CA GLY A 58 -5.86 16.02 12.94
C GLY A 58 -6.48 14.64 12.80
N SER A 59 -7.12 14.34 11.69
CA SER A 59 -7.61 12.99 11.38
C SER A 59 -6.46 12.04 11.02
N HIS A 60 -6.74 10.75 10.94
CA HIS A 60 -5.78 9.79 10.39
C HIS A 60 -5.92 9.71 8.86
N LEU A 61 -4.81 9.80 8.18
CA LEU A 61 -4.69 9.48 6.76
C LEU A 61 -3.82 8.23 6.60
N ILE A 62 -4.36 7.22 5.95
CA ILE A 62 -3.68 5.97 5.65
C ILE A 62 -3.51 5.88 4.15
N MET A 63 -2.30 5.50 3.71
CA MET A 63 -2.05 5.03 2.35
C MET A 63 -1.63 3.57 2.42
N TYR A 64 -2.26 2.71 1.63
CA TYR A 64 -2.04 1.28 1.63
C TYR A 64 -1.98 0.75 0.19
N THR A 65 -1.42 -0.44 0.03
CA THR A 65 -1.43 -1.14 -1.25
C THR A 65 -2.67 -2.02 -1.35
N ALA A 66 -3.48 -1.79 -2.37
CA ALA A 66 -4.54 -2.69 -2.79
C ALA A 66 -3.93 -3.74 -3.74
N ASP A 67 -3.85 -4.99 -3.30
CA ASP A 67 -3.46 -6.12 -4.15
C ASP A 67 -4.70 -6.69 -4.82
N TYR A 68 -4.69 -6.72 -6.13
CA TYR A 68 -5.70 -7.36 -6.94
C TYR A 68 -5.08 -8.55 -7.67
N ASN A 69 -5.47 -9.75 -7.26
CA ASN A 69 -5.00 -10.98 -7.86
C ASN A 69 -6.19 -11.85 -8.26
N LYS A 70 -6.49 -11.88 -9.55
CA LYS A 70 -7.43 -12.85 -10.15
C LYS A 70 -6.66 -14.03 -10.71
N ALA A 71 -6.07 -14.84 -9.86
CA ALA A 71 -5.73 -16.21 -10.23
C ALA A 71 -7.00 -17.07 -10.16
N PRO A 72 -7.29 -17.89 -11.18
CA PRO A 72 -8.56 -18.64 -11.22
C PRO A 72 -8.73 -19.66 -10.08
N ASP A 73 -7.69 -19.95 -9.30
CA ASP A 73 -7.66 -21.07 -8.37
C ASP A 73 -6.89 -20.87 -7.07
N TYR A 74 -6.61 -19.60 -6.67
CA TYR A 74 -5.78 -19.31 -5.49
C TYR A 74 -4.39 -19.97 -5.53
N SER A 75 -3.92 -20.35 -6.70
CA SER A 75 -2.57 -20.84 -6.91
C SER A 75 -1.57 -19.71 -6.65
N THR A 76 -0.65 -19.94 -5.71
CA THR A 76 0.47 -19.03 -5.46
C THR A 76 1.52 -19.09 -6.59
N ASP A 77 1.33 -19.94 -7.57
CA ASP A 77 2.19 -20.02 -8.74
C ASP A 77 1.75 -18.99 -9.80
N LEU A 78 2.28 -17.79 -9.64
CA LEU A 78 2.10 -16.67 -10.57
C LEU A 78 2.69 -16.92 -11.96
N SER A 79 3.34 -18.08 -12.19
CA SER A 79 3.85 -18.49 -13.51
C SER A 79 2.76 -18.98 -14.46
N GLU A 80 1.56 -19.29 -13.98
CA GLU A 80 0.42 -19.68 -14.79
C GLU A 80 -0.39 -18.47 -15.26
N LYS A 81 -0.01 -17.97 -16.28
CA LYS A 81 -0.21 -16.96 -17.31
C LYS A 81 -1.62 -16.42 -17.61
N ASN A 82 -2.63 -16.57 -16.78
CA ASN A 82 -3.96 -16.01 -17.00
C ASN A 82 -4.49 -15.14 -15.84
N GLY A 83 -3.69 -14.91 -14.82
CA GLY A 83 -4.02 -14.02 -13.72
C GLY A 83 -3.58 -12.58 -14.04
N VAL A 84 -4.45 -11.62 -13.81
CA VAL A 84 -4.07 -10.20 -13.78
C VAL A 84 -3.73 -9.89 -12.34
N ARG A 85 -2.45 -9.67 -12.03
CA ARG A 85 -2.03 -9.10 -10.75
C ARG A 85 -1.80 -7.61 -10.91
N ARG A 86 -2.32 -6.84 -9.97
CA ARG A 86 -2.15 -5.38 -9.92
C ARG A 86 -2.00 -4.96 -8.47
N GLU A 87 -1.02 -4.13 -8.21
CA GLU A 87 -0.82 -3.48 -6.93
C GLU A 87 -0.95 -1.98 -7.13
N THR A 88 -1.94 -1.36 -6.51
CA THR A 88 -2.22 0.08 -6.64
C THR A 88 -2.23 0.72 -5.26
N GLN A 89 -1.96 2.04 -5.19
CA GLN A 89 -2.00 2.72 -3.92
C GLN A 89 -3.36 3.35 -3.69
N CYS A 90 -3.91 3.08 -2.52
CA CYS A 90 -5.21 3.53 -2.07
C CYS A 90 -5.08 4.33 -0.77
N ILE A 91 -6.05 5.19 -0.49
CA ILE A 91 -6.12 5.93 0.76
C ILE A 91 -7.40 5.63 1.53
N ALA A 92 -7.29 5.78 2.84
CA ALA A 92 -8.42 5.78 3.76
C ALA A 92 -8.24 6.88 4.81
N ARG A 93 -9.34 7.36 5.36
CA ARG A 93 -9.36 8.33 6.45
C ARG A 93 -10.11 7.78 7.65
N GLY A 94 -9.74 8.25 8.84
CA GLY A 94 -10.39 7.83 10.07
C GLY A 94 -10.06 8.70 11.26
N ASP A 95 -10.69 8.37 12.37
CA ASP A 95 -10.56 9.09 13.65
C ASP A 95 -9.71 8.34 14.69
N GLY A 96 -9.14 7.21 14.30
CA GLY A 96 -8.38 6.33 15.19
C GLY A 96 -9.18 5.13 15.70
N SER A 97 -10.51 5.14 15.53
CA SER A 97 -11.40 4.02 15.87
C SER A 97 -12.07 3.40 14.63
N GLN A 98 -12.47 4.24 13.69
CA GLN A 98 -13.11 3.84 12.44
C GLN A 98 -12.40 4.46 11.24
N TYR A 99 -12.35 3.70 10.16
CA TYR A 99 -11.68 4.09 8.92
C TYR A 99 -12.59 3.85 7.72
N GLN A 100 -12.55 4.78 6.78
CA GLN A 100 -13.31 4.71 5.54
C GLN A 100 -12.37 4.85 4.34
N LYS A 101 -12.44 3.90 3.42
CA LYS A 101 -11.74 3.97 2.14
C LYS A 101 -12.28 5.12 1.30
N TYR A 102 -11.40 5.76 0.55
CA TYR A 102 -11.80 6.83 -0.36
C TYR A 102 -12.54 6.27 -1.57
N GLU A 103 -13.70 6.84 -1.92
CA GLU A 103 -14.53 6.35 -3.02
C GLU A 103 -13.85 6.40 -4.40
N GLY A 104 -12.87 7.31 -4.56
CA GLY A 104 -12.11 7.47 -5.79
C GLY A 104 -10.82 6.63 -5.86
N ASN A 105 -10.64 5.64 -4.97
CA ASN A 105 -9.49 4.73 -5.04
C ASN A 105 -9.51 3.89 -6.34
N PRO A 106 -8.33 3.48 -6.84
CA PRO A 106 -6.99 3.80 -6.37
C PRO A 106 -6.56 5.23 -6.71
N VAL A 107 -5.71 5.84 -5.85
CA VAL A 107 -5.18 7.20 -6.07
C VAL A 107 -3.84 7.21 -6.81
N ILE A 108 -3.10 6.10 -6.82
CA ILE A 108 -1.94 5.90 -7.69
C ILE A 108 -2.09 4.53 -8.37
N SER A 109 -2.16 4.55 -9.68
CA SER A 109 -2.29 3.38 -10.56
C SER A 109 -1.24 3.44 -11.67
N GLU A 110 -1.32 2.58 -12.66
CA GLU A 110 -0.43 2.59 -13.83
C GLU A 110 -0.49 3.89 -14.65
N LYS A 111 -1.42 4.78 -14.39
CA LYS A 111 -1.53 6.08 -15.10
C LYS A 111 -0.60 7.14 -14.51
N GLU A 112 -0.22 7.00 -13.25
CA GLU A 112 0.53 7.99 -12.49
C GLU A 112 2.03 7.69 -12.44
N PHE A 113 2.51 6.55 -12.98
CA PHE A 113 3.94 6.23 -12.99
C PHE A 113 4.47 5.83 -14.38
N PRO A 114 5.81 5.89 -14.61
CA PRO A 114 6.42 5.60 -15.90
C PRO A 114 6.21 4.15 -16.38
N GLU A 115 6.01 3.98 -17.69
CA GLU A 115 5.78 2.69 -18.35
C GLU A 115 6.90 1.67 -18.19
N GLU A 116 8.09 2.09 -17.77
CA GLU A 116 9.25 1.22 -17.54
C GLU A 116 9.11 0.33 -16.30
N PHE A 117 8.16 0.62 -15.41
CA PHE A 117 7.87 -0.17 -14.21
C PHE A 117 6.64 -1.07 -14.39
N THR A 118 6.54 -2.12 -13.58
CA THR A 118 5.38 -3.02 -13.58
C THR A 118 4.40 -2.62 -12.48
N ILE A 119 3.11 -2.76 -12.76
CA ILE A 119 2.05 -2.60 -11.76
C ILE A 119 1.91 -3.86 -10.87
N GLU A 120 2.54 -4.95 -11.24
CA GLU A 120 2.47 -6.24 -10.52
C GLU A 120 3.29 -6.27 -9.23
N ASP A 121 4.27 -5.37 -9.11
CA ASP A 121 5.16 -5.23 -7.96
C ASP A 121 5.29 -3.75 -7.57
N PHE A 122 4.15 -3.07 -7.39
CA PHE A 122 4.08 -1.65 -7.03
C PHE A 122 3.41 -1.49 -5.67
N ARG A 123 4.19 -1.52 -4.56
CA ARG A 123 3.66 -1.64 -3.20
C ARG A 123 4.43 -0.90 -2.13
N ASP A 124 3.97 -1.05 -0.89
CA ASP A 124 4.59 -0.62 0.37
C ASP A 124 4.83 0.91 0.42
N PRO A 125 3.77 1.73 0.36
CA PRO A 125 3.92 3.16 0.35
C PRO A 125 4.31 3.71 1.72
N LYS A 126 5.34 4.57 1.74
CA LYS A 126 5.65 5.44 2.87
C LYS A 126 5.15 6.84 2.58
N LEU A 127 4.14 7.27 3.32
CA LEU A 127 3.50 8.58 3.23
C LEU A 127 4.04 9.55 4.29
N TRP A 128 4.22 10.82 3.93
CA TRP A 128 4.49 11.91 4.88
C TRP A 128 4.02 13.27 4.35
N ILE A 129 3.94 14.27 5.24
CA ILE A 129 3.72 15.67 4.87
C ILE A 129 5.08 16.36 4.88
N GLY A 130 5.43 17.00 3.76
CA GLY A 130 6.65 17.79 3.60
C GLY A 130 6.59 19.11 4.36
N LYS A 131 7.76 19.77 4.52
CA LYS A 131 7.86 21.09 5.15
C LYS A 131 7.13 22.19 4.37
N ASP A 132 6.90 21.98 3.09
CA ASP A 132 6.13 22.84 2.19
C ASP A 132 4.61 22.63 2.29
N GLY A 133 4.19 21.67 3.13
CA GLY A 133 2.79 21.32 3.35
C GLY A 133 2.19 20.38 2.30
N LYS A 134 2.96 19.92 1.32
CA LYS A 134 2.50 18.90 0.36
C LYS A 134 2.61 17.50 0.96
N TYR A 135 1.83 16.60 0.39
CA TYR A 135 1.97 15.17 0.66
C TYR A 135 3.03 14.56 -0.27
N TYR A 136 3.79 13.66 0.27
CA TYR A 136 4.79 12.88 -0.46
C TYR A 136 4.60 11.40 -0.15
N ALA A 137 4.85 10.57 -1.15
CA ALA A 137 4.88 9.12 -1.00
C ALA A 137 6.10 8.54 -1.70
N VAL A 138 6.77 7.61 -1.04
CA VAL A 138 7.73 6.70 -1.68
C VAL A 138 7.11 5.33 -1.69
N THR A 139 7.16 4.66 -2.83
CA THR A 139 6.74 3.27 -3.00
C THR A 139 7.78 2.52 -3.79
N VAL A 140 7.79 1.20 -3.73
CA VAL A 140 8.70 0.38 -4.52
C VAL A 140 7.97 -0.18 -5.74
N ALA A 141 8.71 -0.31 -6.84
CA ALA A 141 8.25 -0.91 -8.07
C ALA A 141 9.35 -1.75 -8.70
N ARG A 142 8.99 -2.65 -9.62
CA ARG A 142 9.93 -3.45 -10.37
C ARG A 142 10.11 -2.89 -11.78
N LYS A 143 11.36 -2.71 -12.22
CA LYS A 143 11.69 -2.35 -13.61
C LYS A 143 11.48 -3.55 -14.54
N LYS A 144 10.90 -3.29 -15.71
CA LYS A 144 10.67 -4.31 -16.75
C LYS A 144 11.95 -4.77 -17.43
N SER A 145 12.99 -3.91 -17.48
CA SER A 145 14.22 -4.17 -18.24
C SER A 145 15.10 -5.25 -17.61
N ASP A 146 15.16 -5.31 -16.28
CA ASP A 146 16.11 -6.14 -15.53
C ASP A 146 15.48 -6.88 -14.34
N ASN A 147 14.19 -6.67 -14.10
CA ASN A 147 13.44 -7.20 -12.95
C ASN A 147 13.98 -6.75 -11.58
N LEU A 148 14.70 -5.63 -11.52
CA LEU A 148 15.19 -5.07 -10.26
C LEU A 148 14.24 -4.01 -9.69
N GLY A 149 14.25 -3.90 -8.37
CA GLY A 149 13.41 -2.95 -7.64
C GLY A 149 13.92 -1.51 -7.77
N ALA A 150 13.00 -0.57 -7.71
CA ALA A 150 13.27 0.86 -7.67
C ALA A 150 12.35 1.54 -6.66
N ALA A 151 12.84 2.60 -6.02
CA ALA A 151 12.05 3.45 -5.13
C ALA A 151 11.58 4.68 -5.90
N LEU A 152 10.26 4.84 -6.01
CA LEU A 152 9.59 5.88 -6.77
C LEU A 152 9.02 6.94 -5.83
N LEU A 153 9.24 8.22 -6.15
CA LEU A 153 8.76 9.36 -5.39
C LEU A 153 7.57 10.01 -6.08
N PHE A 154 6.54 10.26 -5.30
CA PHE A 154 5.33 10.96 -5.71
C PHE A 154 5.05 12.16 -4.81
N SER A 155 4.30 13.15 -5.32
CA SER A 155 3.78 14.27 -4.53
C SER A 155 2.32 14.53 -4.84
N SER A 156 1.63 15.17 -3.88
CA SER A 156 0.24 15.60 -3.99
C SER A 156 -0.03 16.84 -3.15
N GLU A 157 -0.92 17.71 -3.62
CA GLU A 157 -1.42 18.84 -2.84
C GLU A 157 -2.55 18.44 -1.85
N ASN A 158 -3.27 17.37 -2.15
CA ASN A 158 -4.52 16.99 -1.48
C ASN A 158 -4.61 15.50 -1.05
N ALA A 159 -3.53 14.74 -1.22
CA ALA A 159 -3.44 13.30 -0.99
C ALA A 159 -4.31 12.43 -1.92
N VAL A 160 -4.98 13.01 -2.90
CA VAL A 160 -5.88 12.32 -3.85
C VAL A 160 -5.29 12.29 -5.26
N GLU A 161 -4.83 13.46 -5.73
CA GLU A 161 -4.23 13.63 -7.05
C GLU A 161 -2.71 13.57 -6.90
N TRP A 162 -2.09 12.53 -7.45
CA TRP A 162 -0.66 12.26 -7.29
C TRP A 162 0.10 12.49 -8.59
N GLN A 163 1.30 12.99 -8.46
CA GLN A 163 2.23 13.20 -9.55
C GLN A 163 3.54 12.44 -9.25
N TYR A 164 3.97 11.63 -10.20
CA TYR A 164 5.32 11.06 -10.18
C TYR A 164 6.36 12.17 -10.30
N LEU A 165 7.36 12.15 -9.43
CA LEU A 165 8.45 13.14 -9.43
C LEU A 165 9.74 12.56 -9.98
N ASP A 166 10.19 11.44 -9.40
CA ASP A 166 11.49 10.87 -9.74
C ASP A 166 11.63 9.43 -9.23
N MET A 167 12.61 8.71 -9.77
CA MET A 167 13.16 7.50 -9.18
C MET A 167 14.34 7.87 -8.28
N ILE A 168 14.14 7.81 -6.96
CA ILE A 168 15.17 8.22 -5.99
C ILE A 168 16.27 7.19 -5.77
N ARG A 169 15.99 5.92 -6.05
CA ARG A 169 16.96 4.84 -5.93
C ARG A 169 16.59 3.67 -6.85
N GLU A 170 17.60 3.16 -7.53
CA GLU A 170 17.55 1.94 -8.32
C GLU A 170 18.38 0.85 -7.63
N ASN A 171 17.90 -0.39 -7.66
CA ASN A 171 18.65 -1.54 -7.22
C ASN A 171 19.66 -1.93 -8.31
N ASP A 172 20.90 -2.16 -7.92
CA ASP A 172 21.99 -2.61 -8.78
C ASP A 172 22.21 -4.14 -8.73
N GLY A 173 21.31 -4.87 -8.07
CA GLY A 173 21.37 -6.32 -7.88
C GLY A 173 22.15 -6.78 -6.65
N ASN A 174 22.85 -5.88 -5.94
CA ASN A 174 23.65 -6.26 -4.76
C ASN A 174 22.79 -6.47 -3.49
N PHE A 175 21.54 -6.01 -3.49
CA PHE A 175 20.65 -6.03 -2.32
C PHE A 175 19.37 -6.86 -2.57
N GLY A 176 19.49 -7.93 -3.36
CA GLY A 176 18.34 -8.74 -3.77
C GLY A 176 17.63 -8.19 -5.01
N GLY A 177 16.54 -8.81 -5.43
CA GLY A 177 15.80 -8.42 -6.64
C GLY A 177 14.76 -7.33 -6.38
N MET A 178 14.08 -7.37 -5.24
CA MET A 178 13.00 -6.45 -4.87
C MET A 178 13.20 -5.95 -3.44
N TRP A 179 12.72 -4.74 -3.18
CA TRP A 179 12.70 -4.17 -1.83
C TRP A 179 11.27 -4.19 -1.28
N GLU A 180 11.18 -4.32 0.03
CA GLU A 180 9.95 -4.25 0.81
C GLU A 180 10.22 -3.45 2.10
N CYS A 181 9.23 -2.84 2.72
CA CYS A 181 9.39 -2.10 3.98
C CYS A 181 8.66 -2.77 5.14
#